data_4043986345c54aaaed1d209ddebd2e0c
#
_entry.id   4043986345c54aaaed1d209ddebd2e0c
#
_cell.length_a   1.000
_cell.length_b   1.000
_cell.length_c   1.000
_cell.angle_alpha   90.00
_cell.angle_beta   90.00
_cell.angle_gamma   90.00
#
_symmetry.space_group_name_H-M   'P 1'
#
loop_
_entity.id
_entity.type
_entity.pdbx_description
1 polymer ?
#
loop_
_entity_poly.entity_id
_entity_poly.type
_entity_poly.pdbx_seq_one_letter_code
_entity_poly.pdbx_strand_id
1 'polypeptide(L)'
;SANPALVDQLRMDWVKLYEVGQIAAFPNKHILFRMDLPWPDNWEAFRSSVRQRAAELAALGADAVEVHNEPNLANEWPHAPNAWEYTQMLRVAYTQIKAVDPHIIVVSGGLAPTITTADRQAISDIDFAAEMLDNGAAQWFDAFGYHPYGYNQPPEAEPSYDTLTFRRVELIRKLFEDRGIYDKQIWMTEFGWLRDPGEDGVQCSDSDPNFAGFAWLRVSAQTQADYTVRAFDWADRHWPWAGPMFLWNLNWSLYDYGITPPCSHMRWFSILRGDGSPLPVFQRVAAMPHRYSDYLPHLTIYARNMTVEASTYCPGSVMVGEFDVINTGYPGSFVATVQAVSPPGGPSLEVFPPSVKDGDTVQVFADTTDLPPGMHIVYVNVSAAIEEHTVAEMIQGYIVVTDVKGGC
;
A
#
# COMPACT_ATOMS: atom_id res chain seq x y z
N SER A 1 -21.19 -5.09 4.62
CA SER A 1 -21.23 -4.57 5.98
C SER A 1 -19.97 -4.98 6.72
N ALA A 2 -19.38 -4.01 7.42
CA ALA A 2 -18.20 -4.25 8.24
C ALA A 2 -18.52 -5.26 9.35
N ASN A 3 -17.73 -6.31 9.47
CA ASN A 3 -17.87 -7.30 10.54
C ASN A 3 -16.54 -7.42 11.30
N PRO A 4 -16.35 -6.63 12.39
CA PRO A 4 -15.12 -6.63 13.16
C PRO A 4 -14.73 -8.02 13.67
N ALA A 5 -15.68 -8.81 14.15
CA ALA A 5 -15.40 -10.14 14.68
C ALA A 5 -14.79 -11.10 13.65
N LEU A 6 -15.16 -10.96 12.37
CA LEU A 6 -14.55 -11.77 11.30
C LEU A 6 -13.16 -11.26 10.93
N VAL A 7 -12.94 -9.95 10.98
CA VAL A 7 -11.60 -9.36 10.77
C VAL A 7 -10.65 -9.77 11.90
N ASP A 8 -11.14 -9.83 13.14
CA ASP A 8 -10.35 -10.32 14.27
C ASP A 8 -9.98 -11.80 14.11
N GLN A 9 -10.91 -12.64 13.64
CA GLN A 9 -10.60 -14.04 13.34
C GLN A 9 -9.54 -14.20 12.24
N LEU A 10 -9.50 -13.27 11.28
CA LEU A 10 -8.46 -13.23 10.25
C LEU A 10 -7.11 -12.77 10.80
N ARG A 11 -7.07 -12.15 11.98
CA ARG A 11 -5.86 -11.61 12.60
C ARG A 11 -5.17 -10.57 11.73
N MET A 12 -5.96 -9.78 10.97
CA MET A 12 -5.47 -8.70 10.13
C MET A 12 -5.44 -7.39 10.90
N ASP A 13 -4.38 -6.62 10.73
CA ASP A 13 -4.15 -5.37 11.45
C ASP A 13 -4.75 -4.17 10.71
N TRP A 14 -4.78 -4.23 9.41
CA TRP A 14 -5.29 -3.18 8.54
C TRP A 14 -6.66 -3.51 7.96
N VAL A 15 -7.50 -2.49 7.83
CA VAL A 15 -8.80 -2.58 7.15
C VAL A 15 -8.93 -1.44 6.15
N LYS A 16 -9.23 -1.78 4.88
CA LYS A 16 -9.60 -0.78 3.87
C LYS A 16 -11.10 -0.54 3.91
N LEU A 17 -11.49 0.72 4.08
CA LEU A 17 -12.88 1.16 4.21
C LEU A 17 -13.24 2.19 3.14
N TYR A 18 -14.53 2.24 2.82
CA TYR A 18 -15.12 3.12 1.80
C TYR A 18 -16.17 4.06 2.37
N GLU A 19 -16.67 3.79 3.58
CA GLU A 19 -17.70 4.57 4.25
C GLU A 19 -17.22 5.02 5.61
N VAL A 20 -17.26 6.33 5.83
CA VAL A 20 -16.77 6.98 7.06
C VAL A 20 -17.43 6.40 8.32
N GLY A 21 -18.74 6.11 8.24
CA GLY A 21 -19.49 5.54 9.37
C GLY A 21 -19.02 4.16 9.83
N GLN A 22 -18.16 3.49 9.06
CA GLN A 22 -17.63 2.18 9.42
C GLN A 22 -16.36 2.27 10.29
N ILE A 23 -15.65 3.38 10.30
CA ILE A 23 -14.37 3.53 11.00
C ILE A 23 -14.50 3.21 12.49
N ALA A 24 -15.53 3.75 13.14
CA ALA A 24 -15.79 3.51 14.56
C ALA A 24 -16.05 2.03 14.94
N ALA A 25 -16.31 1.17 13.97
CA ALA A 25 -16.47 -0.26 14.20
C ALA A 25 -15.13 -1.00 14.38
N PHE A 26 -14.00 -0.36 14.07
CA PHE A 26 -12.66 -0.96 14.11
C PHE A 26 -11.70 -0.15 15.00
N PRO A 27 -12.00 0.04 16.31
CA PRO A 27 -11.25 0.95 17.18
C PRO A 27 -9.80 0.52 17.41
N ASN A 28 -9.48 -0.71 17.09
CA ASN A 28 -8.17 -1.29 17.29
C ASN A 28 -7.55 -1.83 15.98
N LYS A 29 -7.93 -1.34 14.84
CA LYS A 29 -7.34 -1.65 13.53
C LYS A 29 -6.80 -0.38 12.91
N HIS A 30 -5.76 -0.54 12.13
CA HIS A 30 -5.34 0.52 11.22
C HIS A 30 -6.33 0.67 10.08
N ILE A 31 -6.63 1.89 9.74
CA ILE A 31 -7.63 2.22 8.73
C ILE A 31 -6.96 2.85 7.52
N LEU A 32 -7.06 2.16 6.39
CA LEU A 32 -6.89 2.79 5.08
C LEU A 32 -8.27 3.18 4.57
N PHE A 33 -8.52 4.46 4.39
CA PHE A 33 -9.77 4.96 3.83
C PHE A 33 -9.58 5.33 2.35
N ARG A 34 -10.38 4.75 1.45
CA ARG A 34 -10.39 5.16 0.04
C ARG A 34 -11.23 6.42 -0.12
N MET A 35 -10.57 7.50 -0.51
CA MET A 35 -11.19 8.79 -0.75
C MET A 35 -11.51 8.96 -2.22
N ASP A 36 -12.73 8.57 -2.61
CA ASP A 36 -13.26 8.84 -3.95
C ASP A 36 -13.84 10.25 -3.95
N LEU A 37 -13.26 11.13 -4.72
CA LEU A 37 -13.74 12.48 -4.94
C LEU A 37 -14.05 12.67 -6.42
N PRO A 38 -15.12 13.41 -6.74
CA PRO A 38 -15.41 13.69 -8.14
C PRO A 38 -14.24 14.40 -8.80
N TRP A 39 -14.05 14.15 -10.09
CA TRP A 39 -13.09 14.89 -10.90
C TRP A 39 -13.29 16.41 -10.73
N PRO A 40 -12.22 17.19 -10.56
CA PRO A 40 -12.33 18.60 -10.23
C PRO A 40 -12.70 19.47 -11.42
N ASP A 41 -13.98 19.74 -11.62
CA ASP A 41 -14.43 20.85 -12.49
C ASP A 41 -14.01 22.21 -11.94
N ASN A 42 -13.85 22.28 -10.61
CA ASN A 42 -13.43 23.47 -9.88
C ASN A 42 -12.41 23.09 -8.80
N TRP A 43 -11.18 23.53 -8.97
CA TRP A 43 -10.08 23.21 -8.07
C TRP A 43 -10.25 23.76 -6.65
N GLU A 44 -10.93 24.91 -6.47
CA GLU A 44 -11.17 25.46 -5.13
C GLU A 44 -12.21 24.62 -4.36
N ALA A 45 -13.27 24.21 -5.05
CA ALA A 45 -14.26 23.30 -4.49
C ALA A 45 -13.63 21.94 -4.16
N PHE A 46 -12.76 21.43 -5.04
CA PHE A 46 -12.03 20.20 -4.82
C PHE A 46 -11.13 20.28 -3.57
N ARG A 47 -10.33 21.35 -3.43
CA ARG A 47 -9.51 21.58 -2.22
C ARG A 47 -10.36 21.58 -0.95
N SER A 48 -11.49 22.29 -0.97
CA SER A 48 -12.40 22.36 0.17
C SER A 48 -12.97 21.00 0.53
N SER A 49 -13.37 20.21 -0.47
CA SER A 49 -13.91 18.85 -0.27
C SER A 49 -12.85 17.91 0.31
N VAL A 50 -11.63 17.92 -0.23
CA VAL A 50 -10.51 17.13 0.32
C VAL A 50 -10.25 17.51 1.77
N ARG A 51 -10.13 18.81 2.07
CA ARG A 51 -9.83 19.29 3.40
C ARG A 51 -10.92 18.91 4.41
N GLN A 52 -12.18 19.04 4.02
CA GLN A 52 -13.30 18.63 4.85
C GLN A 52 -13.27 17.13 5.15
N ARG A 53 -13.07 16.29 4.12
CA ARG A 53 -12.98 14.84 4.27
C ARG A 53 -11.77 14.43 5.10
N ALA A 54 -10.62 15.06 4.90
CA ALA A 54 -9.43 14.81 5.70
C ALA A 54 -9.65 15.12 7.18
N ALA A 55 -10.31 16.25 7.49
CA ALA A 55 -10.63 16.60 8.88
C ALA A 55 -11.60 15.62 9.53
N GLU A 56 -12.57 15.11 8.78
CA GLU A 56 -13.49 14.06 9.24
C GLU A 56 -12.74 12.74 9.53
N LEU A 57 -11.86 12.35 8.63
CA LEU A 57 -11.06 11.11 8.76
C LEU A 57 -10.07 11.19 9.92
N ALA A 58 -9.37 12.33 10.07
CA ALA A 58 -8.48 12.58 11.20
C ALA A 58 -9.23 12.50 12.55
N ALA A 59 -10.40 13.11 12.63
CA ALA A 59 -11.22 13.08 13.84
C ALA A 59 -11.72 11.66 14.20
N LEU A 60 -11.80 10.76 13.23
CA LEU A 60 -12.22 9.37 13.41
C LEU A 60 -11.06 8.39 13.55
N GLY A 61 -9.81 8.87 13.45
CA GLY A 61 -8.63 8.06 13.65
C GLY A 61 -8.27 7.19 12.44
N ALA A 62 -8.49 7.67 11.21
CA ALA A 62 -7.96 7.00 10.02
C ALA A 62 -6.43 7.21 9.92
N ASP A 63 -5.68 6.13 9.72
CA ASP A 63 -4.22 6.15 9.63
C ASP A 63 -3.72 6.53 8.24
N ALA A 64 -4.44 6.11 7.22
CA ALA A 64 -4.07 6.32 5.84
C ALA A 64 -5.27 6.66 4.94
N VAL A 65 -5.00 7.40 3.88
CA VAL A 65 -5.98 7.77 2.86
C VAL A 65 -5.44 7.39 1.49
N GLU A 66 -6.16 6.52 0.80
CA GLU A 66 -5.94 6.23 -0.62
C GLU A 66 -6.70 7.25 -1.47
N VAL A 67 -5.98 7.97 -2.33
CA VAL A 67 -6.57 9.05 -3.13
C VAL A 67 -7.04 8.51 -4.46
N HIS A 68 -8.35 8.31 -4.57
CA HIS A 68 -9.02 7.74 -5.74
C HIS A 68 -8.81 6.23 -5.92
N ASN A 69 -9.38 5.67 -6.99
CA ASN A 69 -9.32 4.26 -7.38
C ASN A 69 -8.91 4.14 -8.85
N GLU A 70 -8.07 3.21 -9.18
CA GLU A 70 -7.68 2.77 -10.53
C GLU A 70 -7.62 3.88 -11.60
N PRO A 71 -6.85 4.98 -11.35
CA PRO A 71 -6.87 6.15 -12.21
C PRO A 71 -6.31 5.91 -13.62
N ASN A 72 -5.88 4.72 -13.94
CA ASN A 72 -5.48 4.29 -15.26
C ASN A 72 -6.61 3.64 -16.09
N LEU A 73 -7.86 3.59 -15.54
CA LEU A 73 -9.05 3.07 -16.20
C LEU A 73 -10.11 4.16 -16.43
N ALA A 74 -10.69 4.22 -17.61
CA ALA A 74 -11.65 5.26 -17.99
C ALA A 74 -12.99 5.23 -17.22
N ASN A 75 -13.37 4.09 -16.65
CA ASN A 75 -14.57 4.01 -15.82
C ASN A 75 -14.49 4.81 -14.53
N GLU A 76 -13.27 5.20 -14.12
CA GLU A 76 -13.02 6.04 -12.94
C GLU A 76 -12.98 7.54 -13.28
N TRP A 77 -13.14 7.89 -14.55
CA TRP A 77 -12.99 9.25 -15.06
C TRP A 77 -14.21 9.71 -15.86
N PRO A 78 -14.44 11.02 -15.99
CA PRO A 78 -15.40 11.55 -16.94
C PRO A 78 -14.88 11.54 -18.39
N HIS A 79 -13.61 11.23 -18.61
CA HIS A 79 -12.91 11.16 -19.90
C HIS A 79 -11.83 10.07 -19.87
N ALA A 80 -11.02 9.96 -20.91
CA ALA A 80 -9.92 9.01 -20.95
C ALA A 80 -8.89 9.28 -19.82
N PRO A 81 -8.27 8.24 -19.24
CA PRO A 81 -7.28 8.36 -18.18
C PRO A 81 -6.12 9.27 -18.56
N ASN A 82 -5.65 10.07 -17.60
CA ASN A 82 -4.57 11.03 -17.82
C ASN A 82 -3.67 11.11 -16.58
N ALA A 83 -2.44 10.62 -16.68
CA ALA A 83 -1.51 10.55 -15.56
C ALA A 83 -1.06 11.94 -15.05
N TRP A 84 -0.93 12.94 -15.94
CA TRP A 84 -0.62 14.30 -15.52
C TRP A 84 -1.75 14.91 -14.70
N GLU A 85 -2.99 14.78 -15.17
CA GLU A 85 -4.17 15.30 -14.46
C GLU A 85 -4.34 14.61 -13.10
N TYR A 86 -4.18 13.30 -13.07
CA TYR A 86 -4.18 12.56 -11.80
C TYR A 86 -3.07 13.05 -10.86
N THR A 87 -1.87 13.32 -11.36
CA THR A 87 -0.77 13.87 -10.57
C THR A 87 -1.15 15.24 -9.97
N GLN A 88 -1.87 16.11 -10.70
CA GLN A 88 -2.36 17.39 -10.15
C GLN A 88 -3.41 17.18 -9.05
N MET A 89 -4.32 16.22 -9.25
CA MET A 89 -5.31 15.82 -8.25
C MET A 89 -4.64 15.34 -6.97
N LEU A 90 -3.68 14.43 -7.10
CA LEU A 90 -2.90 13.87 -6.01
C LEU A 90 -2.12 14.96 -5.26
N ARG A 91 -1.49 15.91 -5.98
CA ARG A 91 -0.81 17.06 -5.37
C ARG A 91 -1.73 17.88 -4.50
N VAL A 92 -2.93 18.19 -4.99
CA VAL A 92 -3.91 18.96 -4.21
C VAL A 92 -4.37 18.16 -3.01
N ALA A 93 -4.69 16.88 -3.19
CA ALA A 93 -5.12 16.00 -2.11
C ALA A 93 -4.05 15.89 -1.01
N TYR A 94 -2.81 15.56 -1.38
CA TYR A 94 -1.67 15.48 -0.46
C TYR A 94 -1.51 16.75 0.35
N THR A 95 -1.47 17.90 -0.32
CA THR A 95 -1.27 19.19 0.34
C THR A 95 -2.38 19.49 1.35
N GLN A 96 -3.64 19.19 1.03
CA GLN A 96 -4.75 19.45 1.94
C GLN A 96 -4.81 18.44 3.09
N ILE A 97 -4.55 17.16 2.85
CA ILE A 97 -4.51 16.11 3.88
C ILE A 97 -3.41 16.44 4.89
N LYS A 98 -2.19 16.70 4.42
CA LYS A 98 -1.04 17.04 5.29
C LYS A 98 -1.22 18.37 6.04
N ALA A 99 -1.99 19.31 5.50
CA ALA A 99 -2.33 20.55 6.21
C ALA A 99 -3.36 20.35 7.33
N VAL A 100 -4.16 19.29 7.27
CA VAL A 100 -5.11 18.91 8.32
C VAL A 100 -4.41 18.08 9.38
N ASP A 101 -3.77 17.01 8.97
CA ASP A 101 -3.01 16.13 9.83
C ASP A 101 -1.79 15.58 9.07
N PRO A 102 -0.57 15.97 9.44
CA PRO A 102 0.64 15.52 8.79
C PRO A 102 0.92 14.02 8.99
N HIS A 103 0.29 13.39 9.99
CA HIS A 103 0.48 11.97 10.31
C HIS A 103 -0.34 11.03 9.42
N ILE A 104 -1.41 11.50 8.79
CA ILE A 104 -2.16 10.66 7.85
C ILE A 104 -1.27 10.29 6.66
N ILE A 105 -1.10 9.00 6.45
CA ILE A 105 -0.36 8.46 5.31
C ILE A 105 -1.20 8.67 4.05
N VAL A 106 -0.62 9.33 3.05
CA VAL A 106 -1.27 9.52 1.76
C VAL A 106 -0.78 8.45 0.79
N VAL A 107 -1.69 7.58 0.40
CA VAL A 107 -1.45 6.54 -0.59
C VAL A 107 -2.02 7.00 -1.93
N SER A 108 -1.25 6.87 -3.02
CA SER A 108 -1.83 7.11 -4.35
C SER A 108 -2.93 6.10 -4.64
N GLY A 109 -3.87 6.43 -5.51
CA GLY A 109 -4.88 5.47 -5.98
C GLY A 109 -4.23 4.24 -6.58
N GLY A 110 -4.64 3.06 -6.13
CA GLY A 110 -4.11 1.80 -6.61
C GLY A 110 -4.32 1.64 -8.10
N LEU A 111 -3.24 1.41 -8.86
CA LEU A 111 -3.35 1.18 -10.30
C LEU A 111 -3.84 -0.25 -10.59
N ALA A 112 -4.78 -0.37 -11.51
CA ALA A 112 -5.22 -1.65 -12.04
C ALA A 112 -4.18 -2.23 -12.99
N PRO A 113 -3.70 -3.46 -12.80
CA PRO A 113 -2.87 -4.12 -13.81
C PRO A 113 -3.66 -4.28 -15.11
N THR A 114 -3.16 -3.70 -16.18
CA THR A 114 -3.81 -3.79 -17.49
C THR A 114 -2.83 -3.55 -18.62
N ILE A 115 -3.30 -3.78 -19.86
CA ILE A 115 -2.59 -3.47 -21.09
C ILE A 115 -3.29 -2.27 -21.75
N THR A 116 -2.53 -1.35 -22.31
CA THR A 116 -3.09 -0.20 -23.00
C THR A 116 -4.00 -0.62 -24.15
N THR A 117 -5.29 -0.22 -24.08
CA THR A 117 -6.25 -0.48 -25.15
C THR A 117 -6.08 0.48 -26.31
N ALA A 118 -6.47 0.05 -27.52
CA ALA A 118 -6.31 0.88 -28.73
C ALA A 118 -7.06 2.22 -28.66
N ASP A 119 -8.20 2.24 -27.96
CA ASP A 119 -9.01 3.44 -27.71
C ASP A 119 -8.57 4.22 -26.45
N ARG A 120 -7.50 3.76 -25.76
CA ARG A 120 -6.97 4.32 -24.52
C ARG A 120 -7.99 4.45 -23.39
N GLN A 121 -9.02 3.60 -23.38
CA GLN A 121 -9.94 3.51 -22.24
C GLN A 121 -9.32 2.79 -21.03
N ALA A 122 -8.25 2.03 -21.26
CA ALA A 122 -7.34 1.56 -20.23
C ALA A 122 -5.91 1.89 -20.65
N ILE A 123 -5.09 2.38 -19.73
CA ILE A 123 -3.67 2.63 -19.95
C ILE A 123 -2.90 1.64 -19.07
N SER A 124 -1.88 1.00 -19.65
CA SER A 124 -1.01 0.10 -18.90
C SER A 124 -0.59 0.74 -17.56
N ASP A 125 -0.75 -0.01 -16.48
CA ASP A 125 -0.30 0.39 -15.14
C ASP A 125 1.16 0.82 -15.13
N ILE A 126 2.01 0.15 -15.91
CA ILE A 126 3.45 0.46 -16.02
C ILE A 126 3.64 1.80 -16.73
N ASP A 127 2.95 2.05 -17.86
CA ASP A 127 3.06 3.31 -18.59
C ASP A 127 2.47 4.46 -17.79
N PHE A 128 1.32 4.25 -17.15
CA PHE A 128 0.67 5.26 -16.33
C PHE A 128 1.52 5.64 -15.12
N ALA A 129 2.09 4.64 -14.41
CA ALA A 129 3.00 4.88 -13.30
C ALA A 129 4.27 5.62 -13.75
N ALA A 130 4.86 5.22 -14.88
CA ALA A 130 6.03 5.90 -15.44
C ALA A 130 5.73 7.37 -15.72
N GLU A 131 4.59 7.67 -16.38
CA GLU A 131 4.17 9.03 -16.67
C GLU A 131 3.85 9.82 -15.39
N MET A 132 3.21 9.22 -14.39
CA MET A 132 3.02 9.85 -13.08
C MET A 132 4.36 10.27 -12.44
N LEU A 133 5.33 9.35 -12.40
CA LEU A 133 6.64 9.61 -11.79
C LEU A 133 7.40 10.68 -12.58
N ASP A 134 7.35 10.65 -13.90
CA ASP A 134 7.98 11.68 -14.77
C ASP A 134 7.32 13.06 -14.59
N ASN A 135 6.04 13.11 -14.21
CA ASN A 135 5.33 14.32 -13.80
C ASN A 135 5.58 14.73 -12.33
N GLY A 136 6.48 14.05 -11.63
CA GLY A 136 6.88 14.38 -10.26
C GLY A 136 5.90 13.92 -9.18
N ALA A 137 5.08 12.90 -9.45
CA ALA A 137 4.09 12.39 -8.51
C ALA A 137 4.69 11.90 -7.19
N ALA A 138 5.95 11.42 -7.18
CA ALA A 138 6.61 10.92 -5.99
C ALA A 138 6.68 11.93 -4.82
N GLN A 139 6.51 13.22 -5.10
CA GLN A 139 6.44 14.28 -4.09
C GLN A 139 5.07 14.38 -3.41
N TRP A 140 4.05 13.71 -3.94
CA TRP A 140 2.66 13.91 -3.57
C TRP A 140 1.97 12.65 -3.05
N PHE A 141 2.74 11.66 -2.62
CA PHE A 141 2.28 10.51 -1.85
C PHE A 141 3.38 10.05 -0.90
N ASP A 142 2.97 9.38 0.17
CA ASP A 142 3.88 8.73 1.11
C ASP A 142 4.12 7.28 0.71
N ALA A 143 3.09 6.63 0.17
CA ALA A 143 3.16 5.29 -0.38
C ALA A 143 2.42 5.23 -1.73
N PHE A 144 2.87 4.33 -2.60
CA PHE A 144 2.26 4.12 -3.90
C PHE A 144 1.24 2.96 -3.82
N GLY A 145 0.00 3.23 -4.24
CA GLY A 145 -1.05 2.21 -4.30
C GLY A 145 -0.96 1.36 -5.57
N TYR A 146 -1.19 0.07 -5.42
CA TYR A 146 -1.23 -0.87 -6.55
C TYR A 146 -2.19 -2.03 -6.27
N HIS A 147 -2.85 -2.58 -7.31
CA HIS A 147 -3.80 -3.67 -7.21
C HIS A 147 -3.26 -4.97 -7.86
N PRO A 148 -2.29 -5.68 -7.26
CA PRO A 148 -1.68 -6.86 -7.87
C PRO A 148 -2.62 -8.07 -7.86
N TYR A 149 -3.69 -8.04 -8.65
CA TYR A 149 -4.52 -9.22 -8.82
C TYR A 149 -3.75 -10.36 -9.46
N GLY A 150 -4.00 -11.59 -9.00
CA GLY A 150 -3.28 -12.77 -9.50
C GLY A 150 -3.88 -13.38 -10.77
N TYR A 151 -5.07 -12.91 -11.17
CA TYR A 151 -5.81 -13.46 -12.31
C TYR A 151 -6.02 -14.97 -12.15
N ASN A 152 -5.63 -15.78 -13.13
CA ASN A 152 -5.68 -17.24 -13.03
C ASN A 152 -4.28 -17.86 -12.83
N GLN A 153 -3.25 -17.04 -12.56
CA GLN A 153 -1.87 -17.47 -12.40
C GLN A 153 -1.51 -17.66 -10.92
N PRO A 154 -0.55 -18.56 -10.60
CA PRO A 154 0.00 -18.65 -9.26
C PRO A 154 0.75 -17.35 -8.88
N PRO A 155 0.83 -17.04 -7.58
CA PRO A 155 1.48 -15.79 -7.14
C PRO A 155 2.97 -15.70 -7.53
N GLU A 156 3.64 -16.81 -7.75
CA GLU A 156 5.04 -16.85 -8.19
C GLU A 156 5.24 -16.65 -9.69
N ALA A 157 4.16 -16.53 -10.47
CA ALA A 157 4.27 -16.35 -11.92
C ALA A 157 5.12 -15.13 -12.27
N GLU A 158 6.08 -15.34 -13.19
CA GLU A 158 7.03 -14.30 -13.58
C GLU A 158 6.32 -13.08 -14.18
N PRO A 159 6.72 -11.85 -13.75
CA PRO A 159 6.14 -10.64 -14.28
C PRO A 159 6.65 -10.32 -15.68
N SER A 160 5.79 -9.82 -16.54
CA SER A 160 6.19 -9.22 -17.80
C SER A 160 5.29 -8.05 -18.17
N TYR A 161 5.72 -7.24 -19.14
CA TYR A 161 4.91 -6.12 -19.62
C TYR A 161 3.59 -6.57 -20.25
N ASP A 162 3.61 -7.73 -20.92
CA ASP A 162 2.48 -8.23 -21.72
C ASP A 162 1.60 -9.24 -20.97
N THR A 163 1.93 -9.59 -19.73
CA THR A 163 1.17 -10.55 -18.94
C THR A 163 0.71 -9.97 -17.62
N LEU A 164 -0.50 -10.36 -17.21
CA LEU A 164 -1.10 -9.91 -15.97
C LEU A 164 -0.87 -11.00 -14.91
N THR A 165 -0.02 -10.69 -13.93
CA THR A 165 0.35 -11.58 -12.83
C THR A 165 0.45 -10.80 -11.52
N PHE A 166 0.37 -11.50 -10.39
CA PHE A 166 0.53 -10.91 -9.07
C PHE A 166 1.88 -10.16 -8.93
N ARG A 167 2.96 -10.74 -9.44
CA ARG A 167 4.30 -10.15 -9.37
C ARG A 167 4.54 -8.96 -10.30
N ARG A 168 3.54 -8.58 -11.10
CA ARG A 168 3.66 -7.41 -11.99
C ARG A 168 4.03 -6.11 -11.23
N VAL A 169 3.71 -6.03 -9.96
CA VAL A 169 4.13 -4.94 -9.06
C VAL A 169 5.67 -4.77 -8.98
N GLU A 170 6.44 -5.83 -9.24
CA GLU A 170 7.90 -5.75 -9.30
C GLU A 170 8.39 -4.87 -10.46
N LEU A 171 7.63 -4.79 -11.56
CA LEU A 171 7.93 -3.88 -12.67
C LEU A 171 7.65 -2.42 -12.27
N ILE A 172 6.63 -2.18 -11.45
CA ILE A 172 6.39 -0.87 -10.86
C ILE A 172 7.55 -0.50 -9.92
N ARG A 173 7.97 -1.42 -9.03
CA ARG A 173 9.13 -1.20 -8.17
C ARG A 173 10.37 -0.85 -8.96
N LYS A 174 10.61 -1.54 -10.06
CA LYS A 174 11.73 -1.23 -10.96
C LYS A 174 11.67 0.19 -11.54
N LEU A 175 10.48 0.70 -11.88
CA LEU A 175 10.35 2.09 -12.33
C LEU A 175 10.80 3.10 -11.27
N PHE A 176 10.54 2.82 -10.00
CA PHE A 176 11.00 3.63 -8.87
C PHE A 176 12.51 3.58 -8.75
N GLU A 177 13.08 2.39 -8.76
CA GLU A 177 14.53 2.18 -8.66
C GLU A 177 15.29 2.83 -9.83
N ASP A 178 14.78 2.71 -11.06
CA ASP A 178 15.36 3.32 -12.25
C ASP A 178 15.37 4.88 -12.18
N ARG A 179 14.55 5.47 -11.29
CA ARG A 179 14.47 6.91 -11.02
C ARG A 179 15.12 7.32 -9.68
N GLY A 180 15.80 6.39 -9.00
CA GLY A 180 16.42 6.65 -7.72
C GLY A 180 15.44 6.85 -6.55
N ILE A 181 14.20 6.41 -6.69
CA ILE A 181 13.18 6.51 -5.65
C ILE A 181 13.16 5.20 -4.85
N TYR A 182 13.89 5.16 -3.75
CA TYR A 182 14.03 3.96 -2.93
C TYR A 182 13.26 4.03 -1.61
N ASP A 183 12.93 5.24 -1.17
CA ASP A 183 12.30 5.58 0.11
C ASP A 183 10.78 5.35 0.15
N LYS A 184 10.15 5.06 -0.98
CA LYS A 184 8.71 4.87 -1.05
C LYS A 184 8.33 3.40 -1.03
N GLN A 185 7.39 3.06 -0.13
CA GLN A 185 6.73 1.76 -0.15
C GLN A 185 5.70 1.69 -1.28
N ILE A 186 5.44 0.47 -1.74
CA ILE A 186 4.27 0.15 -2.57
C ILE A 186 3.29 -0.62 -1.70
N TRP A 187 2.07 -0.10 -1.58
CA TRP A 187 0.99 -0.73 -0.84
C TRP A 187 0.08 -1.49 -1.81
N MET A 188 -0.12 -2.76 -1.55
CA MET A 188 -1.06 -3.57 -2.32
C MET A 188 -2.47 -3.32 -1.81
N THR A 189 -3.09 -2.22 -2.28
CA THR A 189 -4.36 -1.72 -1.75
C THR A 189 -5.57 -2.57 -2.14
N GLU A 190 -5.40 -3.47 -3.11
CA GLU A 190 -6.32 -4.59 -3.41
C GLU A 190 -5.54 -5.73 -4.05
N PHE A 191 -5.83 -6.97 -3.66
CA PHE A 191 -5.35 -8.16 -4.37
C PHE A 191 -6.26 -9.37 -4.10
N GLY A 192 -6.21 -10.36 -4.96
CA GLY A 192 -7.00 -11.58 -4.80
C GLY A 192 -7.13 -12.41 -6.07
N TRP A 193 -7.86 -13.51 -5.97
CA TRP A 193 -8.19 -14.43 -7.05
C TRP A 193 -9.70 -14.65 -7.11
N LEU A 194 -10.25 -14.69 -8.31
CA LEU A 194 -11.66 -14.89 -8.56
C LEU A 194 -12.00 -16.39 -8.50
N ARG A 195 -12.82 -16.78 -7.52
CA ARG A 195 -13.30 -18.16 -7.37
C ARG A 195 -14.35 -18.51 -8.44
N ASP A 196 -14.33 -19.75 -8.94
CA ASP A 196 -15.30 -20.22 -9.92
C ASP A 196 -16.72 -20.27 -9.32
N PRO A 197 -17.66 -19.49 -9.86
CA PRO A 197 -19.06 -19.55 -9.48
C PRO A 197 -19.69 -20.94 -9.61
N GLY A 198 -19.19 -21.75 -10.55
CA GLY A 198 -19.68 -23.11 -10.81
C GLY A 198 -19.56 -24.05 -9.61
N GLU A 199 -18.64 -23.81 -8.69
CA GLU A 199 -18.49 -24.61 -7.46
C GLU A 199 -19.66 -24.41 -6.48
N ASP A 200 -20.38 -23.29 -6.57
CA ASP A 200 -21.61 -23.04 -5.80
C ASP A 200 -22.88 -23.28 -6.66
N GLY A 201 -22.72 -23.88 -7.83
CA GLY A 201 -23.84 -24.18 -8.76
C GLY A 201 -24.35 -22.98 -9.55
N VAL A 202 -23.64 -21.85 -9.52
CA VAL A 202 -23.99 -20.63 -10.27
C VAL A 202 -23.27 -20.64 -11.62
N GLN A 203 -24.06 -20.63 -12.70
CA GLN A 203 -23.49 -20.62 -14.05
C GLN A 203 -23.30 -19.18 -14.53
N CYS A 204 -22.07 -18.71 -14.57
CA CYS A 204 -21.68 -17.40 -15.09
C CYS A 204 -20.76 -17.54 -16.30
N SER A 205 -20.94 -16.71 -17.30
CA SER A 205 -20.14 -16.73 -18.53
C SER A 205 -19.96 -15.31 -19.07
N ASP A 206 -19.13 -15.16 -20.09
CA ASP A 206 -18.92 -13.86 -20.75
C ASP A 206 -20.17 -13.31 -21.47
N SER A 207 -21.25 -14.10 -21.57
CA SER A 207 -22.55 -13.61 -22.06
C SER A 207 -23.35 -12.86 -20.97
N ASP A 208 -23.00 -12.99 -19.69
CA ASP A 208 -23.59 -12.20 -18.61
C ASP A 208 -22.85 -10.88 -18.47
N PRO A 209 -23.50 -9.73 -18.59
CA PRO A 209 -22.84 -8.43 -18.53
C PRO A 209 -22.13 -8.14 -17.20
N ASN A 210 -22.52 -8.80 -16.10
CA ASN A 210 -21.87 -8.67 -14.81
C ASN A 210 -20.61 -9.55 -14.66
N PHE A 211 -20.38 -10.45 -15.62
CA PHE A 211 -19.27 -11.41 -15.62
C PHE A 211 -18.45 -11.37 -16.92
N ALA A 212 -18.87 -10.58 -17.89
CA ALA A 212 -18.17 -10.43 -19.17
C ALA A 212 -16.73 -9.97 -18.97
N GLY A 213 -15.80 -10.70 -19.60
CA GLY A 213 -14.35 -10.44 -19.44
C GLY A 213 -13.71 -11.06 -18.19
N PHE A 214 -14.48 -11.69 -17.30
CA PHE A 214 -13.94 -12.28 -16.05
C PHE A 214 -13.89 -13.82 -16.06
N ALA A 215 -14.50 -14.48 -17.05
CA ALA A 215 -14.62 -15.94 -17.08
C ALA A 215 -13.26 -16.67 -17.11
N TRP A 216 -12.23 -16.05 -17.69
CA TRP A 216 -10.89 -16.61 -17.76
C TRP A 216 -10.06 -16.48 -16.47
N LEU A 217 -10.53 -15.65 -15.51
CA LEU A 217 -9.87 -15.44 -14.22
C LEU A 217 -10.13 -16.57 -13.22
N ARG A 218 -11.11 -17.41 -13.47
CA ARG A 218 -11.61 -18.38 -12.51
C ARG A 218 -10.56 -19.37 -12.05
N VAL A 219 -10.50 -19.53 -10.73
CA VAL A 219 -9.75 -20.59 -10.06
C VAL A 219 -10.66 -21.37 -9.12
N SER A 220 -10.28 -22.57 -8.71
CA SER A 220 -11.06 -23.30 -7.69
C SER A 220 -10.98 -22.59 -6.32
N ALA A 221 -11.94 -22.86 -5.43
CA ALA A 221 -11.90 -22.37 -4.05
C ALA A 221 -10.63 -22.79 -3.32
N GLN A 222 -10.12 -23.99 -3.58
CA GLN A 222 -8.87 -24.46 -3.00
C GLN A 222 -7.67 -23.71 -3.59
N THR A 223 -7.67 -23.45 -4.88
CA THR A 223 -6.63 -22.67 -5.55
C THR A 223 -6.63 -21.22 -5.07
N GLN A 224 -7.81 -20.58 -4.93
CA GLN A 224 -7.95 -19.26 -4.35
C GLN A 224 -7.28 -19.20 -2.96
N ALA A 225 -7.59 -20.17 -2.11
CA ALA A 225 -7.05 -20.25 -0.76
C ALA A 225 -5.54 -20.45 -0.74
N ASP A 226 -5.03 -21.34 -1.59
CA ASP A 226 -3.61 -21.63 -1.69
C ASP A 226 -2.81 -20.45 -2.24
N TYR A 227 -3.28 -19.85 -3.32
CA TYR A 227 -2.62 -18.71 -3.96
C TYR A 227 -2.60 -17.48 -3.05
N THR A 228 -3.70 -17.21 -2.33
CA THR A 228 -3.77 -16.07 -1.41
C THR A 228 -2.72 -16.16 -0.30
N VAL A 229 -2.59 -17.32 0.36
CA VAL A 229 -1.60 -17.49 1.43
C VAL A 229 -0.17 -17.41 0.87
N ARG A 230 0.07 -18.02 -0.29
CA ARG A 230 1.39 -17.97 -0.94
C ARG A 230 1.74 -16.55 -1.43
N ALA A 231 0.74 -15.73 -1.77
CA ALA A 231 0.98 -14.33 -2.12
C ALA A 231 1.50 -13.51 -0.93
N PHE A 232 0.91 -13.70 0.25
CA PHE A 232 1.42 -13.09 1.48
C PHE A 232 2.85 -13.58 1.79
N ASP A 233 3.08 -14.90 1.72
CA ASP A 233 4.40 -15.50 1.96
C ASP A 233 5.45 -15.00 0.95
N TRP A 234 5.06 -14.85 -0.32
CA TRP A 234 5.95 -14.29 -1.35
C TRP A 234 6.36 -12.86 -1.03
N ALA A 235 5.38 -12.00 -0.74
CA ALA A 235 5.63 -10.60 -0.42
C ALA A 235 6.53 -10.45 0.83
N ASP A 236 6.24 -11.19 1.89
CA ASP A 236 7.03 -11.16 3.13
C ASP A 236 8.51 -11.54 2.90
N ARG A 237 8.76 -12.50 2.01
CA ARG A 237 10.12 -12.99 1.75
C ARG A 237 10.89 -12.18 0.71
N HIS A 238 10.20 -11.58 -0.25
CA HIS A 238 10.86 -11.06 -1.45
C HIS A 238 10.70 -9.55 -1.64
N TRP A 239 9.74 -8.90 -0.96
CA TRP A 239 9.42 -7.50 -1.16
C TRP A 239 9.65 -6.64 0.10
N PRO A 240 10.91 -6.34 0.47
CA PRO A 240 11.21 -5.51 1.64
C PRO A 240 10.66 -4.07 1.51
N TRP A 241 10.31 -3.67 0.31
CA TRP A 241 9.70 -2.38 -0.03
C TRP A 241 8.16 -2.40 0.01
N ALA A 242 7.55 -3.56 0.27
CA ALA A 242 6.10 -3.66 0.36
C ALA A 242 5.58 -3.07 1.67
N GLY A 243 4.49 -2.34 1.58
CA GLY A 243 3.66 -1.96 2.72
C GLY A 243 2.53 -2.97 2.96
N PRO A 244 1.44 -2.54 3.63
CA PRO A 244 0.29 -3.38 3.86
C PRO A 244 -0.32 -3.96 2.58
N MET A 245 -0.86 -5.17 2.72
CA MET A 245 -1.57 -5.88 1.64
C MET A 245 -3.03 -6.07 2.02
N PHE A 246 -3.93 -5.58 1.19
CA PHE A 246 -5.38 -5.62 1.41
C PHE A 246 -6.03 -6.67 0.52
N LEU A 247 -6.52 -7.72 1.16
CA LEU A 247 -7.23 -8.78 0.45
C LEU A 247 -8.61 -8.31 0.00
N TRP A 248 -8.86 -8.33 -1.27
CA TRP A 248 -10.14 -8.04 -1.89
C TRP A 248 -10.93 -9.34 -2.09
N ASN A 249 -12.12 -9.51 -1.49
CA ASN A 249 -12.77 -8.71 -0.46
C ASN A 249 -13.35 -9.63 0.62
N LEU A 250 -13.78 -9.07 1.77
CA LEU A 250 -14.35 -9.88 2.85
C LEU A 250 -15.67 -10.55 2.41
N ASN A 251 -16.68 -9.77 2.00
CA ASN A 251 -17.94 -10.27 1.48
C ASN A 251 -18.72 -9.21 0.70
N TRP A 252 -18.65 -9.26 -0.61
CA TRP A 252 -19.39 -8.37 -1.49
C TRP A 252 -20.87 -8.75 -1.64
N SER A 253 -21.23 -9.99 -1.34
CA SER A 253 -22.62 -10.47 -1.42
C SER A 253 -23.55 -9.78 -0.42
N LEU A 254 -22.99 -9.26 0.68
CA LEU A 254 -23.70 -8.54 1.74
C LEU A 254 -23.59 -7.02 1.59
N TYR A 255 -23.14 -6.51 0.45
CA TYR A 255 -23.06 -5.08 0.21
C TYR A 255 -24.46 -4.46 0.15
N ASP A 256 -24.71 -3.42 0.95
CA ASP A 256 -26.03 -2.95 1.38
C ASP A 256 -26.91 -2.26 0.32
N TYR A 257 -26.43 -2.10 -0.90
CA TYR A 257 -27.17 -1.38 -1.94
C TYR A 257 -28.14 -2.24 -2.76
N GLY A 258 -28.52 -3.35 -2.25
CA GLY A 258 -29.42 -4.29 -2.90
C GLY A 258 -28.78 -5.64 -3.15
N ILE A 259 -29.56 -6.53 -3.74
CA ILE A 259 -29.09 -7.88 -4.05
C ILE A 259 -28.05 -7.79 -5.17
N THR A 260 -26.78 -7.99 -4.82
CA THR A 260 -25.74 -8.13 -5.84
C THR A 260 -26.08 -9.27 -6.78
N PRO A 261 -26.11 -9.07 -8.12
CA PRO A 261 -26.43 -10.13 -9.07
C PRO A 261 -25.57 -11.39 -8.83
N PRO A 262 -26.14 -12.59 -8.98
CA PRO A 262 -25.39 -13.83 -8.75
C PRO A 262 -24.09 -13.91 -9.56
N CYS A 263 -24.08 -13.36 -10.78
CA CYS A 263 -22.91 -13.33 -11.65
C CYS A 263 -22.05 -12.05 -11.51
N SER A 264 -22.28 -11.20 -10.52
CA SER A 264 -21.33 -10.10 -10.27
C SER A 264 -19.97 -10.67 -9.91
N HIS A 265 -18.95 -10.35 -10.71
CA HIS A 265 -17.57 -10.82 -10.47
C HIS A 265 -17.05 -10.45 -9.08
N MET A 266 -17.47 -9.32 -8.53
CA MET A 266 -17.10 -8.84 -7.19
C MET A 266 -17.42 -9.86 -6.07
N ARG A 267 -18.51 -10.62 -6.22
CA ARG A 267 -18.89 -11.67 -5.25
C ARG A 267 -17.87 -12.79 -5.18
N TRP A 268 -17.24 -13.10 -6.29
CA TRP A 268 -16.39 -14.27 -6.44
C TRP A 268 -14.95 -14.05 -6.05
N PHE A 269 -14.58 -12.79 -5.78
CA PHE A 269 -13.39 -12.45 -5.03
C PHE A 269 -13.57 -12.57 -3.51
N SER A 270 -14.83 -12.63 -3.03
CA SER A 270 -15.12 -12.70 -1.60
C SER A 270 -14.52 -13.93 -0.94
N ILE A 271 -14.09 -13.78 0.31
CA ILE A 271 -13.54 -14.86 1.13
C ILE A 271 -14.61 -15.51 2.04
N LEU A 272 -15.83 -14.98 2.00
CA LEU A 272 -17.02 -15.55 2.61
C LEU A 272 -18.05 -15.86 1.55
N ARG A 273 -18.94 -16.83 1.83
CA ARG A 273 -20.13 -17.07 1.03
C ARG A 273 -21.19 -16.00 1.26
N GLY A 274 -22.20 -15.97 0.40
CA GLY A 274 -23.32 -15.03 0.53
C GLY A 274 -24.10 -15.13 1.84
N ASP A 275 -24.08 -16.28 2.49
CA ASP A 275 -24.68 -16.51 3.82
C ASP A 275 -23.74 -16.11 4.99
N GLY A 276 -22.55 -15.61 4.68
CA GLY A 276 -21.53 -15.23 5.66
C GLY A 276 -20.66 -16.39 6.15
N SER A 277 -20.87 -17.61 5.67
CA SER A 277 -20.03 -18.75 6.06
C SER A 277 -18.63 -18.66 5.44
N PRO A 278 -17.57 -19.05 6.19
CA PRO A 278 -16.19 -18.99 5.71
C PRO A 278 -15.93 -19.91 4.51
N LEU A 279 -15.23 -19.38 3.52
CA LEU A 279 -14.64 -20.16 2.43
C LEU A 279 -13.25 -20.74 2.84
N PRO A 280 -12.70 -21.71 2.12
CA PRO A 280 -11.36 -22.23 2.39
C PRO A 280 -10.29 -21.14 2.50
N VAL A 281 -10.36 -20.09 1.70
CA VAL A 281 -9.44 -18.96 1.75
C VAL A 281 -9.48 -18.22 3.09
N PHE A 282 -10.66 -18.00 3.66
CA PHE A 282 -10.79 -17.39 4.99
C PHE A 282 -10.07 -18.24 6.05
N GLN A 283 -10.32 -19.53 6.05
CA GLN A 283 -9.72 -20.46 7.02
C GLN A 283 -8.19 -20.52 6.89
N ARG A 284 -7.68 -20.54 5.64
CA ARG A 284 -6.25 -20.60 5.38
C ARG A 284 -5.55 -19.29 5.77
N VAL A 285 -6.16 -18.15 5.49
CA VAL A 285 -5.64 -16.83 5.89
C VAL A 285 -5.63 -16.69 7.41
N ALA A 286 -6.70 -17.07 8.09
CA ALA A 286 -6.75 -17.05 9.56
C ALA A 286 -5.71 -17.96 10.24
N ALA A 287 -5.34 -19.06 9.57
CA ALA A 287 -4.39 -20.05 10.09
C ALA A 287 -2.94 -19.82 9.65
N MET A 288 -2.67 -18.92 8.68
CA MET A 288 -1.32 -18.65 8.24
C MET A 288 -0.50 -17.99 9.38
N PRO A 289 0.84 -18.09 9.35
CA PRO A 289 1.67 -17.29 10.24
C PRO A 289 1.39 -15.81 10.05
N HIS A 290 1.16 -15.09 11.12
CA HIS A 290 1.06 -13.64 11.15
C HIS A 290 2.26 -13.09 11.89
N ARG A 291 2.72 -11.93 11.48
CA ARG A 291 3.84 -11.27 12.14
C ARG A 291 3.47 -10.84 13.56
N TYR A 292 2.19 -10.49 13.75
CA TYR A 292 1.60 -10.13 15.02
C TYR A 292 0.41 -11.05 15.28
N SER A 293 0.36 -11.66 16.48
CA SER A 293 -0.65 -12.67 16.81
C SER A 293 -1.93 -12.14 17.41
N ASP A 294 -1.87 -10.92 17.96
CA ASP A 294 -2.98 -10.28 18.66
C ASP A 294 -3.09 -8.82 18.22
N TYR A 295 -4.17 -8.20 18.64
CA TYR A 295 -4.46 -6.81 18.56
C TYR A 295 -3.44 -6.03 19.29
N LEU A 296 -2.46 -5.52 18.60
CA LEU A 296 -1.31 -4.98 19.28
C LEU A 296 -1.10 -3.55 18.96
N PRO A 297 -0.57 -2.83 19.95
CA PRO A 297 -0.01 -1.54 19.67
C PRO A 297 0.95 -1.68 18.50
N HIS A 298 0.75 -0.86 17.48
CA HIS A 298 1.62 -0.82 16.33
C HIS A 298 2.48 0.41 16.37
N LEU A 299 3.74 0.25 15.98
CA LEU A 299 4.58 1.35 15.59
C LEU A 299 4.46 1.51 14.10
N THR A 300 4.03 2.67 13.65
CA THR A 300 4.14 3.05 12.25
C THR A 300 5.32 3.99 12.10
N ILE A 301 6.22 3.65 11.18
CA ILE A 301 7.33 4.51 10.82
C ILE A 301 6.94 5.28 9.57
N TYR A 302 6.91 6.59 9.72
CA TYR A 302 6.62 7.50 8.63
C TYR A 302 7.90 8.13 8.12
N ALA A 303 8.49 7.53 7.08
CA ALA A 303 9.72 8.04 6.50
C ALA A 303 9.42 9.17 5.50
N ARG A 304 9.99 10.34 5.71
CA ARG A 304 9.84 11.49 4.82
C ARG A 304 10.83 11.45 3.67
N ASN A 305 12.05 11.06 3.96
CA ASN A 305 13.12 10.85 2.99
C ASN A 305 14.19 9.96 3.64
N MET A 306 14.53 8.86 2.99
CA MET A 306 15.57 7.94 3.46
C MET A 306 16.59 7.65 2.36
N THR A 307 16.82 8.63 1.47
CA THR A 307 17.80 8.53 0.41
C THR A 307 18.64 9.80 0.37
N VAL A 308 19.95 9.64 0.37
CA VAL A 308 20.90 10.75 0.25
C VAL A 308 21.94 10.46 -0.83
N GLU A 309 22.29 11.49 -1.59
CA GLU A 309 23.47 11.47 -2.46
C GLU A 309 24.70 11.96 -1.69
N ALA A 310 25.80 11.24 -1.84
CA ALA A 310 27.09 11.61 -1.29
C ALA A 310 28.17 11.55 -2.39
N SER A 311 29.30 12.19 -2.16
CA SER A 311 30.41 12.17 -3.12
C SER A 311 31.70 11.75 -2.43
N THR A 312 32.51 10.95 -3.10
CA THR A 312 33.85 10.59 -2.62
C THR A 312 34.76 11.81 -2.43
N TYR A 313 34.43 12.93 -3.05
CA TYR A 313 35.15 14.22 -2.88
C TYR A 313 34.73 15.02 -1.65
N CYS A 314 33.60 14.65 -1.04
CA CYS A 314 33.02 15.28 0.15
C CYS A 314 32.74 14.24 1.25
N PRO A 315 33.78 13.56 1.75
CA PRO A 315 33.61 12.55 2.78
C PRO A 315 33.17 13.17 4.10
N GLY A 316 32.44 12.42 4.90
CA GLY A 316 32.00 12.82 6.23
C GLY A 316 30.59 12.41 6.57
N SER A 317 30.03 13.00 7.62
CA SER A 317 28.69 12.69 8.07
C SER A 317 27.65 13.34 7.17
N VAL A 318 26.74 12.54 6.65
CA VAL A 318 25.57 12.97 5.87
C VAL A 318 24.28 12.52 6.53
N MET A 319 23.24 13.33 6.46
CA MET A 319 21.90 12.92 6.90
C MET A 319 21.27 12.04 5.83
N VAL A 320 21.05 10.77 6.15
CA VAL A 320 20.41 9.80 5.25
C VAL A 320 18.93 10.13 5.08
N GLY A 321 18.28 10.56 6.16
CA GLY A 321 16.88 10.96 6.14
C GLY A 321 16.33 11.13 7.54
N GLU A 322 15.03 11.39 7.58
CA GLU A 322 14.27 11.50 8.81
C GLU A 322 12.94 10.76 8.71
N PHE A 323 12.43 10.30 9.86
CA PHE A 323 11.13 9.64 9.95
C PHE A 323 10.46 9.95 11.28
N ASP A 324 9.14 9.91 11.27
CA ASP A 324 8.35 10.03 12.50
C ASP A 324 7.97 8.63 13.00
N VAL A 325 7.98 8.45 14.32
CA VAL A 325 7.50 7.25 14.99
C VAL A 325 6.10 7.52 15.53
N ILE A 326 5.10 6.82 15.01
CA ILE A 326 3.71 7.05 15.34
C ILE A 326 3.14 5.81 16.00
N ASN A 327 2.46 6.03 17.11
CA ASN A 327 1.63 5.03 17.74
C ASN A 327 0.27 4.98 17.04
N THR A 328 -0.05 3.82 16.53
CA THR A 328 -1.36 3.57 15.94
C THR A 328 -2.05 2.45 16.71
N GLY A 329 -3.24 2.73 17.23
CA GLY A 329 -4.10 1.73 17.87
C GLY A 329 -3.82 1.43 19.35
N TYR A 330 -2.76 1.96 19.97
CA TYR A 330 -2.51 1.78 21.39
C TYR A 330 -2.88 3.04 22.19
N PRO A 331 -3.79 2.96 23.17
CA PRO A 331 -4.26 4.12 23.90
C PRO A 331 -3.27 4.63 24.96
N GLY A 332 -2.18 3.89 25.21
CA GLY A 332 -1.16 4.23 26.20
C GLY A 332 0.05 4.92 25.60
N SER A 333 0.92 5.45 26.46
CA SER A 333 2.22 5.96 26.06
C SER A 333 3.25 4.82 25.96
N PHE A 334 4.14 4.92 25.00
CA PHE A 334 5.29 4.03 24.87
C PHE A 334 6.60 4.80 24.69
N VAL A 335 7.70 4.09 24.84
CA VAL A 335 9.03 4.57 24.47
C VAL A 335 9.64 3.52 23.55
N ALA A 336 9.96 3.95 22.33
CA ALA A 336 10.63 3.08 21.37
C ALA A 336 12.14 3.35 21.35
N THR A 337 12.90 2.29 21.12
CA THR A 337 14.34 2.33 20.88
C THR A 337 14.60 2.28 19.38
N VAL A 338 15.47 3.14 18.91
CA VAL A 338 15.87 3.23 17.50
C VAL A 338 17.30 2.75 17.34
N GLN A 339 17.52 1.84 16.41
CA GLN A 339 18.86 1.30 16.09
C GLN A 339 19.05 1.29 14.57
N ALA A 340 20.12 1.94 14.11
CA ALA A 340 20.53 1.83 12.71
C ALA A 340 21.62 0.76 12.57
N VAL A 341 21.54 -0.02 11.50
CA VAL A 341 22.43 -1.15 11.21
C VAL A 341 22.86 -1.09 9.74
N SER A 342 24.16 -1.16 9.52
CA SER A 342 24.73 -1.35 8.19
C SER A 342 25.08 -2.81 7.92
N PRO A 343 24.93 -3.28 6.68
CA PRO A 343 25.56 -4.51 6.24
C PRO A 343 27.08 -4.46 6.41
N PRO A 344 27.77 -5.62 6.42
CA PRO A 344 29.23 -5.65 6.47
C PRO A 344 29.86 -4.82 5.35
N GLY A 345 30.77 -3.91 5.71
CA GLY A 345 31.40 -2.98 4.77
C GLY A 345 30.57 -1.72 4.44
N GLY A 346 29.43 -1.56 5.05
CA GLY A 346 28.64 -0.32 4.97
C GLY A 346 29.13 0.77 5.94
N PRO A 347 28.46 1.95 5.93
CA PRO A 347 28.83 3.09 6.74
C PRO A 347 28.63 2.86 8.24
N SER A 348 29.34 3.60 9.07
CA SER A 348 28.93 3.76 10.45
C SER A 348 27.70 4.68 10.51
N LEU A 349 26.75 4.35 11.40
CA LEU A 349 25.46 5.02 11.48
C LEU A 349 25.22 5.59 12.86
N GLU A 350 24.59 6.75 12.90
CA GLU A 350 24.08 7.38 14.10
C GLU A 350 22.60 7.71 13.94
N VAL A 351 21.84 7.59 15.01
CA VAL A 351 20.43 7.98 15.07
C VAL A 351 20.20 8.97 16.19
N PHE A 352 19.38 9.96 15.94
CA PHE A 352 19.06 10.97 16.94
C PHE A 352 17.58 11.39 16.87
N PRO A 353 16.87 11.31 18.00
CA PRO A 353 17.26 10.66 19.26
C PRO A 353 17.21 9.12 19.14
N PRO A 354 17.99 8.37 19.95
CA PRO A 354 17.96 6.90 19.94
C PRO A 354 16.80 6.30 20.72
N SER A 355 16.00 7.16 21.36
CA SER A 355 14.79 6.77 22.10
C SER A 355 13.73 7.82 21.86
N VAL A 356 12.54 7.37 21.48
CA VAL A 356 11.46 8.22 20.97
C VAL A 356 10.12 7.85 21.61
N LYS A 357 9.21 8.81 21.58
CA LYS A 357 7.80 8.66 21.94
C LYS A 357 6.95 8.85 20.69
N ASP A 358 5.64 8.65 20.87
CA ASP A 358 4.65 8.92 19.84
C ASP A 358 4.77 10.35 19.29
N GLY A 359 4.87 10.46 17.97
CA GLY A 359 5.02 11.72 17.25
C GLY A 359 6.43 12.30 17.20
N ASP A 360 7.43 11.66 17.83
CA ASP A 360 8.82 12.12 17.75
C ASP A 360 9.43 11.83 16.37
N THR A 361 10.25 12.77 15.89
CA THR A 361 11.03 12.62 14.66
C THR A 361 12.43 12.10 14.97
N VAL A 362 12.87 11.13 14.19
CA VAL A 362 14.23 10.57 14.24
C VAL A 362 15.01 11.01 13.00
N GLN A 363 16.26 11.40 13.20
CA GLN A 363 17.20 11.65 12.13
C GLN A 363 18.26 10.55 12.09
N VAL A 364 18.62 10.14 10.88
CA VAL A 364 19.63 9.11 10.63
C VAL A 364 20.80 9.72 9.90
N PHE A 365 21.99 9.53 10.44
CA PHE A 365 23.24 10.02 9.87
C PHE A 365 24.16 8.85 9.52
N ALA A 366 24.94 9.00 8.48
CA ALA A 366 25.94 8.03 8.05
C ALA A 366 27.28 8.71 7.82
N ASP A 367 28.36 8.07 8.24
CA ASP A 367 29.70 8.48 7.88
C ASP A 367 30.09 7.85 6.52
N THR A 368 30.31 8.69 5.53
CA THR A 368 30.63 8.29 4.15
C THR A 368 32.13 8.31 3.84
N THR A 369 33.00 8.52 4.85
CA THR A 369 34.42 8.77 4.65
C THR A 369 35.16 7.67 3.86
N ASP A 370 34.80 6.42 4.13
CA ASP A 370 35.46 5.26 3.50
C ASP A 370 34.54 4.49 2.54
N LEU A 371 33.40 5.07 2.15
CA LEU A 371 32.47 4.40 1.25
C LEU A 371 32.93 4.47 -0.21
N PRO A 372 33.01 3.33 -0.90
CA PRO A 372 33.26 3.34 -2.35
C PRO A 372 32.04 3.88 -3.12
N PRO A 373 32.24 4.35 -4.35
CA PRO A 373 31.12 4.70 -5.24
C PRO A 373 30.16 3.53 -5.41
N GLY A 374 28.86 3.84 -5.37
CA GLY A 374 27.79 2.86 -5.48
C GLY A 374 26.63 3.14 -4.53
N MET A 375 25.69 2.24 -4.51
CA MET A 375 24.53 2.30 -3.62
C MET A 375 24.80 1.47 -2.36
N HIS A 376 24.66 2.11 -1.20
CA HIS A 376 24.79 1.48 0.10
C HIS A 376 23.46 1.48 0.83
N ILE A 377 23.03 0.30 1.25
CA ILE A 377 21.77 0.13 1.98
C ILE A 377 22.07 0.23 3.48
N VAL A 378 21.18 0.90 4.19
CA VAL A 378 21.18 0.97 5.65
C VAL A 378 19.82 0.57 6.17
N TYR A 379 19.75 -0.03 7.35
CA TYR A 379 18.52 -0.45 7.99
C TYR A 379 18.33 0.32 9.29
N VAL A 380 17.10 0.71 9.57
CA VAL A 380 16.74 1.30 10.85
C VAL A 380 15.63 0.49 11.48
N ASN A 381 15.91 -0.07 12.64
CA ASN A 381 14.94 -0.81 13.44
C ASN A 381 14.40 0.10 14.54
N VAL A 382 13.10 0.16 14.65
CA VAL A 382 12.40 0.82 15.74
C VAL A 382 11.65 -0.24 16.52
N SER A 383 11.88 -0.35 17.82
CA SER A 383 11.23 -1.35 18.65
C SER A 383 10.78 -0.77 19.98
N ALA A 384 9.63 -1.20 20.45
CA ALA A 384 9.11 -0.87 21.78
C ALA A 384 8.63 -2.11 22.50
N ALA A 385 8.87 -2.16 23.81
CA ALA A 385 8.18 -3.09 24.69
C ALA A 385 6.91 -2.40 25.20
N ILE A 386 5.76 -2.96 24.86
CA ILE A 386 4.45 -2.43 25.23
C ILE A 386 3.69 -3.54 25.94
N GLU A 387 3.46 -3.36 27.23
CA GLU A 387 2.93 -4.42 28.12
C GLU A 387 3.78 -5.70 28.04
N GLU A 388 3.21 -6.82 27.65
CA GLU A 388 3.92 -8.10 27.50
C GLU A 388 4.43 -8.36 26.05
N HIS A 389 4.26 -7.38 25.15
CA HIS A 389 4.58 -7.53 23.74
C HIS A 389 5.76 -6.65 23.33
N THR A 390 6.55 -7.14 22.39
CA THR A 390 7.53 -6.33 21.69
C THR A 390 7.05 -6.08 20.28
N VAL A 391 6.87 -4.82 19.94
CA VAL A 391 6.56 -4.39 18.58
C VAL A 391 7.82 -3.83 17.94
N ALA A 392 8.03 -4.11 16.68
CA ALA A 392 9.18 -3.61 15.94
C ALA A 392 8.81 -3.36 14.48
N GLU A 393 9.33 -2.25 13.96
CA GLU A 393 9.27 -1.91 12.57
C GLU A 393 10.67 -1.65 12.02
N MET A 394 10.87 -1.91 10.74
CA MET A 394 12.14 -1.68 10.07
C MET A 394 11.93 -0.90 8.79
N ILE A 395 12.74 0.13 8.58
CA ILE A 395 12.82 0.84 7.31
C ILE A 395 14.20 0.69 6.69
N GLN A 396 14.27 0.85 5.38
CA GLN A 396 15.52 0.90 4.63
C GLN A 396 15.81 2.34 4.22
N GLY A 397 17.09 2.70 4.31
CA GLY A 397 17.62 3.93 3.75
C GLY A 397 18.72 3.62 2.72
N TYR A 398 19.00 4.57 1.87
CA TYR A 398 19.96 4.42 0.78
C TYR A 398 20.92 5.60 0.72
N ILE A 399 22.20 5.29 0.54
CA ILE A 399 23.24 6.27 0.31
C ILE A 399 23.82 6.00 -1.07
N VAL A 400 23.66 6.94 -1.98
CA VAL A 400 24.20 6.84 -3.33
C VAL A 400 25.50 7.64 -3.38
N VAL A 401 26.63 6.92 -3.32
CA VAL A 401 27.97 7.55 -3.37
C VAL A 401 28.41 7.66 -4.82
N THR A 402 28.71 8.87 -5.25
CA THR A 402 29.18 9.14 -6.61
C THR A 402 30.65 9.57 -6.61
N ASP A 403 31.36 9.26 -7.68
CA ASP A 403 32.73 9.75 -7.93
C ASP A 403 32.71 10.97 -8.86
N VAL A 404 31.82 11.91 -8.55
CA VAL A 404 31.66 13.14 -9.32
C VAL A 404 32.10 14.32 -8.47
N LYS A 405 32.99 15.12 -9.02
CA LYS A 405 33.48 16.35 -8.38
C LYS A 405 32.38 17.41 -8.44
N GLY A 406 31.54 17.41 -7.43
CA GLY A 406 30.52 18.44 -7.18
C GLY A 406 30.96 19.39 -6.06
N GLY A 407 30.29 20.52 -5.87
CA GLY A 407 30.52 21.37 -4.70
C GLY A 407 30.06 20.64 -3.43
N CYS A 408 30.83 20.66 -2.38
CA CYS A 408 30.45 20.15 -1.04
C CYS A 408 29.51 21.12 -0.33
#